data_ce915e58dd8c479dcc30ca89bc857ce1
#
_entry.id   ce915e58dd8c479dcc30ca89bc857ce1
#
_cell.length_a   1.000
_cell.length_b   1.000
_cell.length_c   1.000
_cell.angle_alpha   90.00
_cell.angle_beta   90.00
_cell.angle_gamma   90.00
#
_symmetry.space_group_name_H-M   'P 1'
#
loop_
_entity.id
_entity.type
_entity.pdbx_description
1 polymer ?
#
loop_
_entity_poly.entity_id
_entity_poly.type
_entity_poly.pdbx_seq_one_letter_code
_entity_poly.pdbx_strand_id
1 'polypeptide(L)'
;MSVRHALLALLAEKPKYGLLLRQEFEARTGEVWPLNVGQVYTTLQRLERDGLVVSDDREEGPQKTYAITPQGAVELDVWLHTPDTGASPPRDELVIKMLVALRLPGIDVGALLQSHRRQLVETMQWYTHMKSDSDHDIGLALLADAELFRLEAVIRWLDTIDTRIKQLPTPLPLESAPLPGSLRKRLGARR
;
A
#
# COMPACT_ATOMS: atom_id res chain seq x y z
N MET A 1 -3.43 -1.97 4.29
CA MET A 1 -4.35 -0.93 3.77
C MET A 1 -5.68 -1.07 4.48
N SER A 2 -6.19 0.00 5.08
CA SER A 2 -7.43 -0.07 5.86
C SER A 2 -8.67 0.30 5.02
N VAL A 3 -9.08 -0.58 4.11
CA VAL A 3 -10.33 -0.44 3.35
C VAL A 3 -11.52 -0.22 4.30
N ARG A 4 -11.50 -0.84 5.48
CA ARG A 4 -12.52 -0.68 6.53
C ARG A 4 -12.74 0.79 6.89
N HIS A 5 -11.68 1.52 7.22
CA HIS A 5 -11.79 2.93 7.62
C HIS A 5 -12.08 3.86 6.43
N ALA A 6 -11.60 3.51 5.23
CA ALA A 6 -11.99 4.24 4.01
C ALA A 6 -13.49 4.16 3.73
N LEU A 7 -14.10 2.98 3.90
CA LEU A 7 -15.56 2.83 3.76
C LEU A 7 -16.32 3.57 4.87
N LEU A 8 -15.83 3.55 6.12
CA LEU A 8 -16.41 4.35 7.21
C LEU A 8 -16.35 5.84 6.91
N ALA A 9 -15.24 6.34 6.37
CA ALA A 9 -15.10 7.75 5.98
C ALA A 9 -16.11 8.17 4.90
N LEU A 10 -16.30 7.33 3.88
CA LEU A 10 -17.31 7.57 2.84
C LEU A 10 -18.75 7.55 3.40
N LEU A 11 -19.03 6.70 4.38
CA LEU A 11 -20.33 6.62 5.05
C LEU A 11 -20.54 7.75 6.05
N ALA A 12 -19.49 8.38 6.58
CA ALA A 12 -19.60 9.55 7.43
C ALA A 12 -20.14 10.78 6.69
N GLU A 13 -20.00 10.83 5.37
CA GLU A 13 -20.54 11.93 4.55
C GLU A 13 -22.08 11.79 4.35
N LYS A 14 -22.53 10.59 4.03
CA LYS A 14 -23.96 10.23 3.85
C LYS A 14 -24.12 8.71 3.73
N PRO A 15 -25.31 8.17 3.98
CA PRO A 15 -25.62 6.77 3.69
C PRO A 15 -25.42 6.44 2.20
N LYS A 16 -24.87 5.24 1.93
CA LYS A 16 -24.54 4.79 0.56
C LYS A 16 -24.69 3.27 0.45
N TYR A 17 -24.98 2.79 -0.75
CA TYR A 17 -24.96 1.36 -1.05
C TYR A 17 -23.55 0.89 -1.48
N GLY A 18 -23.29 -0.42 -1.36
CA GLY A 18 -21.94 -0.97 -1.51
C GLY A 18 -21.27 -0.68 -2.86
N LEU A 19 -22.03 -0.69 -3.97
CA LEU A 19 -21.47 -0.37 -5.28
C LEU A 19 -21.04 1.10 -5.38
N LEU A 20 -21.83 2.03 -4.82
CA LEU A 20 -21.47 3.45 -4.79
C LEU A 20 -20.21 3.70 -3.95
N LEU A 21 -20.09 3.03 -2.82
CA LEU A 21 -18.89 3.10 -1.98
C LEU A 21 -17.63 2.67 -2.74
N ARG A 22 -17.73 1.59 -3.52
CA ARG A 22 -16.65 1.15 -4.40
C ARG A 22 -16.28 2.22 -5.43
N GLN A 23 -17.27 2.71 -6.17
CA GLN A 23 -17.08 3.71 -7.23
C GLN A 23 -16.46 5.00 -6.70
N GLU A 24 -16.96 5.52 -5.58
CA GLU A 24 -16.42 6.74 -4.97
C GLU A 24 -14.99 6.53 -4.44
N PHE A 25 -14.69 5.36 -3.87
CA PHE A 25 -13.33 5.04 -3.43
C PHE A 25 -12.36 5.00 -4.61
N GLU A 26 -12.73 4.27 -5.68
CA GLU A 26 -11.91 4.15 -6.90
C GLU A 26 -11.70 5.54 -7.56
N ALA A 27 -12.76 6.34 -7.68
CA ALA A 27 -12.66 7.70 -8.22
C ALA A 27 -11.73 8.61 -7.39
N ARG A 28 -11.86 8.60 -6.05
CA ARG A 28 -11.03 9.43 -5.15
C ARG A 28 -9.58 8.99 -5.08
N THR A 29 -9.29 7.76 -5.47
CA THR A 29 -7.93 7.23 -5.53
C THR A 29 -7.38 7.16 -6.95
N GLY A 30 -8.05 7.80 -7.93
CA GLY A 30 -7.63 7.80 -9.34
C GLY A 30 -7.48 6.39 -9.90
N GLU A 31 -8.32 5.45 -9.45
CA GLU A 31 -8.30 4.02 -9.80
C GLU A 31 -6.98 3.29 -9.48
N VAL A 32 -6.06 3.94 -8.74
CA VAL A 32 -4.79 3.34 -8.31
C VAL A 32 -5.01 2.11 -7.42
N TRP A 33 -6.11 2.10 -6.63
CA TRP A 33 -6.44 1.02 -5.71
C TRP A 33 -7.82 0.43 -6.00
N PRO A 34 -7.96 -0.40 -7.05
CA PRO A 34 -9.24 -1.00 -7.39
C PRO A 34 -9.73 -1.91 -6.26
N LEU A 35 -11.03 -1.84 -5.94
CA LEU A 35 -11.65 -2.69 -4.94
C LEU A 35 -12.49 -3.80 -5.61
N ASN A 36 -12.29 -5.02 -5.15
CA ASN A 36 -13.18 -6.12 -5.52
C ASN A 36 -14.55 -5.94 -4.84
N VAL A 37 -15.63 -6.13 -5.60
CA VAL A 37 -17.01 -6.03 -5.09
C VAL A 37 -17.24 -6.92 -3.88
N GLY A 38 -16.78 -8.17 -3.93
CA GLY A 38 -16.87 -9.11 -2.80
C GLY A 38 -16.13 -8.61 -1.54
N GLN A 39 -14.99 -7.95 -1.71
CA GLN A 39 -14.25 -7.34 -0.61
C GLN A 39 -15.04 -6.22 0.06
N VAL A 40 -15.72 -5.38 -0.72
CA VAL A 40 -16.55 -4.29 -0.18
C VAL A 40 -17.68 -4.87 0.67
N TYR A 41 -18.46 -5.82 0.13
CA TYR A 41 -19.59 -6.41 0.88
C TYR A 41 -19.12 -7.21 2.10
N THR A 42 -18.04 -7.97 2.00
CA THR A 42 -17.47 -8.68 3.16
C THR A 42 -17.01 -7.69 4.25
N THR A 43 -16.47 -6.54 3.85
CA THR A 43 -16.05 -5.49 4.79
C THR A 43 -17.28 -4.84 5.45
N LEU A 44 -18.33 -4.51 4.68
CA LEU A 44 -19.57 -3.97 5.20
C LEU A 44 -20.26 -4.91 6.19
N GLN A 45 -20.32 -6.21 5.89
CA GLN A 45 -20.86 -7.22 6.81
C GLN A 45 -20.07 -7.27 8.13
N ARG A 46 -18.74 -7.16 8.06
CA ARG A 46 -17.90 -7.09 9.29
C ARG A 46 -18.15 -5.81 10.08
N LEU A 47 -18.25 -4.67 9.40
CA LEU A 47 -18.57 -3.39 10.04
C LEU A 47 -19.95 -3.42 10.70
N GLU A 48 -20.95 -4.03 10.06
CA GLU A 48 -22.31 -4.20 10.59
C GLU A 48 -22.32 -5.13 11.80
N ARG A 49 -21.66 -6.28 11.72
CA ARG A 49 -21.49 -7.21 12.85
C ARG A 49 -20.80 -6.53 14.04
N ASP A 50 -19.82 -5.68 13.78
CA ASP A 50 -19.06 -4.95 14.80
C ASP A 50 -19.82 -3.70 15.32
N GLY A 51 -21.05 -3.44 14.83
CA GLY A 51 -21.90 -2.33 15.25
C GLY A 51 -21.44 -0.94 14.76
N LEU A 52 -20.53 -0.87 13.79
CA LEU A 52 -19.97 0.37 13.29
C LEU A 52 -20.78 0.99 12.14
N VAL A 53 -21.57 0.17 11.46
CA VAL A 53 -22.55 0.58 10.46
C VAL A 53 -23.88 -0.14 10.72
N VAL A 54 -24.94 0.45 10.23
CA VAL A 54 -26.28 -0.17 10.15
C VAL A 54 -26.71 -0.19 8.70
N SER A 55 -27.51 -1.18 8.34
CA SER A 55 -28.15 -1.24 7.03
C SER A 55 -29.65 -0.98 7.15
N ASP A 56 -30.26 -0.45 6.09
CA ASP A 56 -31.72 -0.41 6.02
C ASP A 56 -32.26 -1.78 5.59
N ASP A 57 -32.92 -2.47 6.51
CA ASP A 57 -33.51 -3.80 6.27
C ASP A 57 -34.69 -3.80 5.30
N ARG A 58 -35.14 -2.62 4.87
CA ARG A 58 -36.23 -2.48 3.88
C ARG A 58 -35.75 -2.69 2.44
N GLU A 59 -34.44 -2.65 2.24
CA GLU A 59 -33.83 -2.82 0.92
C GLU A 59 -33.05 -4.15 0.88
N GLU A 60 -33.48 -5.07 0.03
CA GLU A 60 -32.79 -6.32 -0.22
C GLU A 60 -31.87 -6.22 -1.46
N GLY A 61 -30.74 -6.93 -1.45
CA GLY A 61 -29.87 -7.07 -2.60
C GLY A 61 -28.80 -5.96 -2.74
N PRO A 62 -28.34 -5.67 -3.97
CA PRO A 62 -27.19 -4.78 -4.20
C PRO A 62 -27.48 -3.30 -3.89
N GLN A 63 -28.73 -2.94 -3.66
CA GLN A 63 -29.16 -1.56 -3.32
C GLN A 63 -29.28 -1.34 -1.81
N LYS A 64 -28.99 -2.35 -0.98
CA LYS A 64 -28.98 -2.23 0.49
C LYS A 64 -28.10 -1.06 0.91
N THR A 65 -28.70 -0.05 1.55
CA THR A 65 -28.04 1.17 1.96
C THR A 65 -27.43 1.02 3.35
N TYR A 66 -26.20 1.46 3.54
CA TYR A 66 -25.49 1.43 4.80
C TYR A 66 -25.29 2.86 5.32
N ALA A 67 -25.36 3.01 6.65
CA ALA A 67 -25.09 4.26 7.35
C ALA A 67 -24.11 4.02 8.50
N ILE A 68 -23.23 4.99 8.75
CA ILE A 68 -22.31 4.94 9.90
C ILE A 68 -23.10 5.13 11.21
N THR A 69 -22.72 4.38 12.25
CA THR A 69 -23.27 4.56 13.60
C THR A 69 -22.44 5.58 14.41
N PRO A 70 -22.94 6.09 15.55
CA PRO A 70 -22.12 6.87 16.48
C PRO A 70 -20.84 6.16 16.89
N GLN A 71 -20.90 4.83 17.12
CA GLN A 71 -19.73 4.02 17.43
C GLN A 71 -18.75 3.97 16.25
N GLY A 72 -19.26 3.84 15.01
CA GLY A 72 -18.44 3.89 13.79
C GLY A 72 -17.73 5.22 13.59
N ALA A 73 -18.40 6.34 13.93
CA ALA A 73 -17.79 7.66 13.89
C ALA A 73 -16.64 7.82 14.90
N VAL A 74 -16.81 7.30 16.12
CA VAL A 74 -15.74 7.28 17.14
C VAL A 74 -14.56 6.41 16.67
N GLU A 75 -14.82 5.22 16.12
CA GLU A 75 -13.77 4.35 15.58
C GLU A 75 -12.97 5.04 14.46
N LEU A 76 -13.66 5.76 13.56
CA LEU A 76 -13.02 6.52 12.49
C LEU A 76 -12.13 7.64 13.05
N ASP A 77 -12.62 8.39 14.03
CA ASP A 77 -11.88 9.47 14.68
C ASP A 77 -10.62 8.95 15.38
N VAL A 78 -10.73 7.87 16.15
CA VAL A 78 -9.60 7.20 16.80
C VAL A 78 -8.56 6.75 15.78
N TRP A 79 -9.00 6.14 14.67
CA TRP A 79 -8.09 5.71 13.62
C TRP A 79 -7.35 6.88 12.97
N LEU A 80 -8.04 7.99 12.67
CA LEU A 80 -7.43 9.18 12.07
C LEU A 80 -6.35 9.80 12.96
N HIS A 81 -6.56 9.77 14.28
CA HIS A 81 -5.62 10.38 15.24
C HIS A 81 -4.56 9.40 15.77
N THR A 82 -4.64 8.12 15.42
CA THR A 82 -3.66 7.13 15.84
C THR A 82 -2.52 7.04 14.81
N PRO A 83 -1.27 7.43 15.18
CA PRO A 83 -0.14 7.32 14.28
C PRO A 83 0.09 5.85 13.85
N ASP A 84 0.36 5.64 12.56
CA ASP A 84 0.80 4.32 12.08
C ASP A 84 2.24 4.07 12.57
N THR A 85 2.38 3.25 13.59
CA THR A 85 3.68 2.89 14.19
C THR A 85 4.48 1.89 13.37
N GLY A 86 4.00 1.54 12.17
CA GLY A 86 4.67 0.64 11.25
C GLY A 86 4.81 -0.77 11.82
N ALA A 87 3.96 -1.66 11.39
CA ALA A 87 4.20 -3.09 11.52
C ALA A 87 5.56 -3.45 10.89
N SER A 88 6.04 -4.66 11.12
CA SER A 88 7.23 -5.19 10.44
C SER A 88 7.20 -4.83 8.96
N PRO A 89 8.33 -4.42 8.35
CA PRO A 89 8.35 -4.03 6.95
C PRO A 89 7.74 -5.14 6.09
N PRO A 90 6.89 -4.82 5.11
CA PRO A 90 6.30 -5.81 4.23
C PRO A 90 7.42 -6.59 3.51
N ARG A 91 7.15 -7.82 3.14
CA ARG A 91 8.03 -8.59 2.27
C ARG A 91 7.98 -7.97 0.88
N ASP A 92 8.95 -7.14 0.58
CA ASP A 92 9.05 -6.48 -0.72
C ASP A 92 9.62 -7.45 -1.75
N GLU A 93 8.86 -7.69 -2.81
CA GLU A 93 9.21 -8.61 -3.91
C GLU A 93 10.51 -8.20 -4.60
N LEU A 94 10.73 -6.91 -4.83
CA LEU A 94 11.94 -6.40 -5.46
C LEU A 94 13.16 -6.63 -4.57
N VAL A 95 13.02 -6.40 -3.27
CA VAL A 95 14.09 -6.70 -2.30
C VAL A 95 14.45 -8.18 -2.33
N ILE A 96 13.44 -9.06 -2.33
CA ILE A 96 13.66 -10.51 -2.40
C ILE A 96 14.37 -10.88 -3.71
N LYS A 97 13.94 -10.35 -4.85
CA LYS A 97 14.58 -10.58 -6.16
C LYS A 97 16.04 -10.17 -6.15
N MET A 98 16.37 -9.01 -5.60
CA MET A 98 17.77 -8.57 -5.51
C MET A 98 18.60 -9.48 -4.61
N LEU A 99 18.10 -9.88 -3.44
CA LEU A 99 18.79 -10.78 -2.53
C LEU A 99 19.06 -12.16 -3.15
N VAL A 100 18.12 -12.66 -3.96
CA VAL A 100 18.27 -13.94 -4.68
C VAL A 100 19.26 -13.77 -5.84
N ALA A 101 19.12 -12.73 -6.67
CA ALA A 101 19.96 -12.49 -7.83
C ALA A 101 21.44 -12.34 -7.46
N LEU A 102 21.74 -11.68 -6.34
CA LEU A 102 23.10 -11.53 -5.83
C LEU A 102 23.80 -12.86 -5.45
N ARG A 103 23.04 -13.95 -5.30
CA ARG A 103 23.55 -15.27 -4.88
C ARG A 103 23.52 -16.32 -5.99
N LEU A 104 22.79 -16.07 -7.05
CA LEU A 104 22.67 -17.01 -8.16
C LEU A 104 23.82 -16.80 -9.16
N PRO A 105 24.60 -17.84 -9.48
CA PRO A 105 25.64 -17.74 -10.50
C PRO A 105 25.02 -17.49 -11.88
N GLY A 106 25.69 -16.67 -12.70
CA GLY A 106 25.26 -16.40 -14.08
C GLY A 106 24.17 -15.34 -14.23
N ILE A 107 23.66 -14.75 -13.16
CA ILE A 107 22.71 -13.64 -13.23
C ILE A 107 23.46 -12.33 -13.41
N ASP A 108 23.15 -11.60 -14.49
CA ASP A 108 23.59 -10.22 -14.67
C ASP A 108 22.73 -9.29 -13.80
N VAL A 109 23.23 -9.03 -12.59
CA VAL A 109 22.54 -8.15 -11.64
C VAL A 109 22.47 -6.72 -12.15
N GLY A 110 23.46 -6.26 -12.92
CA GLY A 110 23.46 -4.92 -13.52
C GLY A 110 22.31 -4.76 -14.52
N ALA A 111 22.15 -5.71 -15.42
CA ALA A 111 21.02 -5.71 -16.37
C ALA A 111 19.66 -5.77 -15.65
N LEU A 112 19.56 -6.57 -14.58
CA LEU A 112 18.36 -6.66 -13.75
C LEU A 112 18.01 -5.32 -13.09
N LEU A 113 18.99 -4.65 -12.46
CA LEU A 113 18.83 -3.33 -11.86
C LEU A 113 18.34 -2.30 -12.87
N GLN A 114 18.94 -2.27 -14.07
CA GLN A 114 18.55 -1.33 -15.12
C GLN A 114 17.14 -1.62 -15.66
N SER A 115 16.72 -2.86 -15.74
CA SER A 115 15.35 -3.23 -16.14
C SER A 115 14.32 -2.70 -15.13
N HIS A 116 14.53 -2.95 -13.84
CA HIS A 116 13.65 -2.44 -12.79
C HIS A 116 13.62 -0.92 -12.73
N ARG A 117 14.79 -0.27 -12.91
CA ARG A 117 14.88 1.19 -12.93
C ARG A 117 14.03 1.80 -14.04
N ARG A 118 14.10 1.26 -15.26
CA ARG A 118 13.26 1.74 -16.38
C ARG A 118 11.79 1.67 -16.04
N GLN A 119 11.33 0.52 -15.52
CA GLN A 119 9.94 0.33 -15.13
C GLN A 119 9.49 1.32 -14.05
N LEU A 120 10.34 1.59 -13.05
CA LEU A 120 10.04 2.59 -12.01
C LEU A 120 9.93 4.00 -12.59
N VAL A 121 10.82 4.37 -13.51
CA VAL A 121 10.77 5.68 -14.18
C VAL A 121 9.51 5.84 -15.02
N GLU A 122 9.10 4.81 -15.77
CA GLU A 122 7.83 4.81 -16.51
C GLU A 122 6.63 5.00 -15.56
N THR A 123 6.64 4.31 -14.42
CA THR A 123 5.61 4.46 -13.39
C THR A 123 5.60 5.88 -12.80
N MET A 124 6.77 6.48 -12.56
CA MET A 124 6.88 7.87 -12.09
C MET A 124 6.31 8.86 -13.11
N GLN A 125 6.56 8.65 -14.40
CA GLN A 125 6.00 9.49 -15.45
C GLN A 125 4.48 9.44 -15.43
N TRP A 126 3.88 8.25 -15.26
CA TRP A 126 2.44 8.09 -15.16
C TRP A 126 1.86 8.87 -13.97
N TYR A 127 2.45 8.76 -12.76
CA TYR A 127 2.01 9.53 -11.60
C TYR A 127 2.19 11.04 -11.78
N THR A 128 3.25 11.46 -12.48
CA THR A 128 3.48 12.87 -12.79
C THR A 128 2.38 13.42 -13.71
N HIS A 129 1.99 12.67 -14.73
CA HIS A 129 0.87 13.03 -15.60
C HIS A 129 -0.45 13.07 -14.83
N MET A 130 -0.75 12.03 -14.06
CA MET A 130 -1.94 11.99 -13.20
C MET A 130 -2.03 13.22 -12.29
N LYS A 131 -0.91 13.62 -11.68
CA LYS A 131 -0.85 14.83 -10.84
C LYS A 131 -1.11 16.10 -11.65
N SER A 132 -0.57 16.20 -12.87
CA SER A 132 -0.79 17.36 -13.75
C SER A 132 -2.24 17.46 -14.23
N ASP A 133 -2.87 16.33 -14.48
CA ASP A 133 -4.24 16.25 -14.99
C ASP A 133 -5.30 16.38 -13.89
N SER A 134 -4.90 16.26 -12.62
CA SER A 134 -5.81 16.24 -11.47
C SER A 134 -6.38 17.61 -11.09
N ASP A 135 -6.25 18.65 -11.95
CA ASP A 135 -6.74 20.02 -11.84
C ASP A 135 -7.61 20.30 -10.59
N HIS A 136 -6.98 20.65 -9.47
CA HIS A 136 -7.62 21.02 -8.19
C HIS A 136 -8.08 19.86 -7.26
N ASP A 137 -7.91 18.57 -7.61
CA ASP A 137 -8.14 17.49 -6.65
C ASP A 137 -6.90 17.26 -5.78
N ILE A 138 -6.90 17.89 -4.62
CA ILE A 138 -5.82 17.77 -3.63
C ILE A 138 -5.61 16.31 -3.18
N GLY A 139 -6.66 15.48 -3.16
CA GLY A 139 -6.57 14.07 -2.77
C GLY A 139 -5.73 13.27 -3.75
N LEU A 140 -6.00 13.42 -5.05
CA LEU A 140 -5.23 12.77 -6.12
C LEU A 140 -3.79 13.30 -6.16
N ALA A 141 -3.58 14.61 -5.99
CA ALA A 141 -2.24 15.18 -5.93
C ALA A 141 -1.41 14.61 -4.78
N LEU A 142 -1.98 14.50 -3.57
CA LEU A 142 -1.31 13.92 -2.40
C LEU A 142 -1.00 12.42 -2.60
N LEU A 143 -1.89 11.67 -3.23
CA LEU A 143 -1.66 10.27 -3.56
C LEU A 143 -0.51 10.13 -4.55
N ALA A 144 -0.50 10.93 -5.62
CA ALA A 144 0.58 10.93 -6.61
C ALA A 144 1.93 11.29 -5.96
N ASP A 145 1.97 12.32 -5.11
CA ASP A 145 3.18 12.71 -4.40
C ASP A 145 3.70 11.58 -3.49
N ALA A 146 2.82 10.91 -2.75
CA ALA A 146 3.21 9.78 -1.91
C ALA A 146 3.84 8.63 -2.71
N GLU A 147 3.27 8.30 -3.88
CA GLU A 147 3.83 7.26 -4.76
C GLU A 147 5.13 7.72 -5.44
N LEU A 148 5.23 8.97 -5.89
CA LEU A 148 6.48 9.53 -6.45
C LEU A 148 7.62 9.46 -5.44
N PHE A 149 7.43 9.90 -4.20
CA PHE A 149 8.45 9.80 -3.15
C PHE A 149 8.84 8.36 -2.86
N ARG A 150 7.88 7.43 -2.87
CA ARG A 150 8.16 6.00 -2.69
C ARG A 150 9.02 5.45 -3.83
N LEU A 151 8.67 5.74 -5.08
CA LEU A 151 9.42 5.31 -6.26
C LEU A 151 10.83 5.91 -6.30
N GLU A 152 10.99 7.20 -5.97
CA GLU A 152 12.29 7.83 -5.84
C GLU A 152 13.17 7.14 -4.79
N ALA A 153 12.61 6.80 -3.64
CA ALA A 153 13.34 6.09 -2.60
C ALA A 153 13.81 4.71 -3.08
N VAL A 154 12.97 3.99 -3.83
CA VAL A 154 13.32 2.68 -4.42
C VAL A 154 14.42 2.83 -5.46
N ILE A 155 14.34 3.81 -6.36
CA ILE A 155 15.40 4.07 -7.36
C ILE A 155 16.72 4.37 -6.66
N ARG A 156 16.71 5.23 -5.65
CA ARG A 156 17.90 5.58 -4.87
C ARG A 156 18.50 4.35 -4.17
N TRP A 157 17.65 3.44 -3.71
CA TRP A 157 18.09 2.16 -3.15
C TRP A 157 18.74 1.26 -4.22
N LEU A 158 18.18 1.16 -5.44
CA LEU A 158 18.79 0.42 -6.55
C LEU A 158 20.16 0.99 -6.93
N ASP A 159 20.32 2.33 -6.95
CA ASP A 159 21.61 2.97 -7.19
C ASP A 159 22.66 2.63 -6.11
N THR A 160 22.20 2.51 -4.87
CA THR A 160 23.05 2.08 -3.76
C THR A 160 23.52 0.62 -3.94
N ILE A 161 22.64 -0.27 -4.42
CA ILE A 161 23.02 -1.66 -4.74
C ILE A 161 24.07 -1.69 -5.84
N ASP A 162 23.80 -0.99 -6.95
CA ASP A 162 24.74 -0.93 -8.11
C ASP A 162 26.13 -0.47 -7.68
N THR A 163 26.18 0.59 -6.88
CA THR A 163 27.43 1.11 -6.33
C THR A 163 28.16 0.08 -5.45
N ARG A 164 27.42 -0.59 -4.57
CA ARG A 164 28.01 -1.58 -3.66
C ARG A 164 28.52 -2.81 -4.41
N ILE A 165 27.79 -3.30 -5.41
CA ILE A 165 28.22 -4.44 -6.22
C ILE A 165 29.52 -4.15 -6.94
N LYS A 166 29.64 -2.96 -7.53
CA LYS A 166 30.88 -2.52 -8.23
C LYS A 166 32.09 -2.41 -7.32
N GLN A 167 31.88 -2.23 -6.02
CA GLN A 167 32.95 -2.15 -5.00
C GLN A 167 33.30 -3.49 -4.37
N LEU A 168 32.56 -4.57 -4.65
CA LEU A 168 32.86 -5.88 -4.10
C LEU A 168 34.09 -6.50 -4.78
N PRO A 169 35.10 -6.89 -4.03
CA PRO A 169 36.35 -7.46 -4.59
C PRO A 169 36.20 -8.89 -5.12
N THR A 170 35.11 -9.59 -4.78
CA THR A 170 34.91 -11.02 -5.10
C THR A 170 33.42 -11.36 -5.04
N PRO A 171 32.94 -12.41 -5.78
CA PRO A 171 31.56 -12.87 -5.66
C PRO A 171 31.20 -13.14 -4.20
N LEU A 172 29.97 -12.75 -3.82
CA LEU A 172 29.47 -12.97 -2.45
C LEU A 172 29.52 -14.46 -2.08
N PRO A 173 30.03 -14.83 -0.92
CA PRO A 173 30.03 -16.23 -0.45
C PRO A 173 28.59 -16.74 -0.38
N LEU A 174 28.36 -17.98 -0.79
CA LEU A 174 27.07 -18.67 -0.68
C LEU A 174 26.63 -18.87 0.78
N GLU A 175 27.57 -18.83 1.73
CA GLU A 175 27.27 -18.93 3.14
C GLU A 175 26.88 -17.57 3.75
N SER A 176 25.70 -17.53 4.35
CA SER A 176 25.24 -16.34 5.06
C SER A 176 26.04 -16.19 6.36
N ALA A 177 26.76 -15.09 6.53
CA ALA A 177 27.32 -14.74 7.82
C ALA A 177 26.19 -14.69 8.88
N PRO A 178 26.42 -15.23 10.08
CA PRO A 178 25.43 -15.17 11.15
C PRO A 178 25.10 -13.72 11.49
N LEU A 179 23.80 -13.43 11.67
CA LEU A 179 23.37 -12.09 12.07
C LEU A 179 24.08 -11.64 13.35
N PRO A 180 24.59 -10.39 13.40
CA PRO A 180 25.12 -9.83 14.64
C PRO A 180 24.13 -9.98 15.80
N GLY A 181 24.60 -10.38 16.97
CA GLY A 181 23.75 -10.68 18.13
C GLY A 181 22.82 -9.52 18.55
N SER A 182 23.21 -8.28 18.27
CA SER A 182 22.39 -7.08 18.48
C SER A 182 21.16 -7.02 17.59
N LEU A 183 21.23 -7.51 16.34
CA LEU A 183 20.10 -7.58 15.42
C LEU A 183 19.16 -8.73 15.77
N ARG A 184 19.67 -9.89 16.24
CA ARG A 184 18.84 -11.00 16.73
C ARG A 184 17.96 -10.58 17.90
N LYS A 185 18.49 -9.80 18.85
CA LYS A 185 17.71 -9.30 20.00
C LYS A 185 16.60 -8.34 19.59
N ARG A 186 16.84 -7.45 18.62
CA ARG A 186 15.82 -6.49 18.14
C ARG A 186 14.69 -7.16 17.34
N LEU A 187 14.99 -8.20 16.55
CA LEU A 187 13.99 -8.94 15.78
C LEU A 187 13.17 -9.90 16.67
N GLY A 188 13.76 -10.46 17.73
CA GLY A 188 13.06 -11.31 18.69
C GLY A 188 12.14 -10.58 19.66
N ALA A 189 12.36 -9.28 19.90
CA ALA A 189 11.55 -8.44 20.78
C ALA A 189 10.28 -7.85 20.10
N ARG A 190 10.06 -8.13 18.82
CA ARG A 190 8.92 -7.65 18.03
C ARG A 190 7.90 -8.77 17.66
N ARG A 191 7.94 -9.90 18.37
CA ARG A 191 6.92 -10.96 18.24
C ARG A 191 5.87 -10.86 19.31
#